data_808cf792ed2daac62a01278b9e56a7bd
#
_entry.id   808cf792ed2daac62a01278b9e56a7bd
#
_cell.length_a   1.000
_cell.length_b   1.000
_cell.length_c   1.000
_cell.angle_alpha   90.00
_cell.angle_beta   90.00
_cell.angle_gamma   90.00
#
_symmetry.space_group_name_H-M   'P 1'
#
loop_
_entity.id
_entity.type
_entity.pdbx_description
1 polymer ?
#
loop_
_entity_poly.entity_id
_entity_poly.type
_entity_poly.pdbx_seq_one_letter_code
_entity_poly.pdbx_strand_id
1 'polypeptide(L)'
;MLEVIDKGPVGDSQKTPLLFVHGAWHGAWCWDEHFLDFFAAKGYRSVAVSLRGHGQSPAPKPMQFCSMADFVDDVASVADGLPQRPVVIGHSMGGFVVQKYLESHDAPAAVLLASVPPSGIARFLLGRFRLHPWLTARHLAITKSLGSVGRTPELARESFFSDSVPDADVARYAAGLDEEYLGGHVLGMLWLDLPKPALVNAPMLVLGAENDILFSPREVRATASAYHTEAEFIPGMAHDMMLEPGWEAVAQRIHAWLETRCPTASPR
;
A
#
# COMPACT_ATOMS: atom_id res chain seq x y z
N MET A 1 18.03 -10.56 3.71
CA MET A 1 17.50 -9.51 4.60
C MET A 1 16.66 -8.62 3.72
N LEU A 2 15.47 -8.20 4.19
CA LEU A 2 14.63 -7.27 3.45
C LEU A 2 15.26 -5.87 3.44
N GLU A 3 15.00 -5.10 2.40
CA GLU A 3 15.26 -3.68 2.38
C GLU A 3 14.27 -2.97 3.31
N VAL A 4 14.80 -2.15 4.20
CA VAL A 4 14.03 -1.35 5.14
C VAL A 4 14.61 0.06 5.16
N ILE A 5 13.77 1.06 4.91
CA ILE A 5 14.12 2.47 5.08
C ILE A 5 13.53 2.92 6.42
N ASP A 6 14.38 3.42 7.32
CA ASP A 6 14.04 3.76 8.70
C ASP A 6 14.46 5.20 8.99
N LYS A 7 13.49 6.07 9.28
CA LYS A 7 13.70 7.49 9.55
C LYS A 7 13.03 7.92 10.85
N GLY A 8 13.58 8.95 11.45
CA GLY A 8 13.06 9.55 12.68
C GLY A 8 13.78 9.09 13.94
N PRO A 9 13.22 9.38 15.12
CA PRO A 9 13.90 9.10 16.38
C PRO A 9 13.99 7.60 16.64
N VAL A 10 15.20 7.14 16.99
CA VAL A 10 15.49 5.78 17.43
C VAL A 10 15.65 5.81 18.96
N GLY A 11 15.00 4.87 19.67
CA GLY A 11 15.04 4.78 21.13
C GLY A 11 13.71 5.21 21.78
N ASP A 12 13.78 5.98 22.87
CA ASP A 12 12.63 6.34 23.72
C ASP A 12 11.63 7.32 23.08
N SER A 13 11.34 7.19 21.78
CA SER A 13 10.21 7.93 21.17
C SER A 13 8.93 7.55 21.87
N GLN A 14 8.21 8.56 22.39
CA GLN A 14 6.90 8.35 23.03
C GLN A 14 5.79 8.07 22.01
N LYS A 15 6.06 8.26 20.71
CA LYS A 15 5.11 8.00 19.64
C LYS A 15 5.24 6.57 19.12
N THR A 16 4.10 5.95 18.86
CA THR A 16 4.00 4.63 18.24
C THR A 16 4.69 4.63 16.87
N PRO A 17 5.58 3.67 16.56
CA PRO A 17 6.21 3.57 15.25
C PRO A 17 5.18 3.41 14.14
N LEU A 18 5.52 3.87 12.93
CA LEU A 18 4.72 3.68 11.72
C LEU A 18 5.45 2.72 10.79
N LEU A 19 4.77 1.69 10.32
CA LEU A 19 5.28 0.74 9.32
C LEU A 19 4.49 0.88 8.02
N PHE A 20 5.18 1.26 6.95
CA PHE A 20 4.61 1.51 5.64
C PHE A 20 4.85 0.32 4.71
N VAL A 21 3.78 -0.13 4.04
CA VAL A 21 3.77 -1.27 3.11
C VAL A 21 3.30 -0.80 1.74
N HIS A 22 4.17 -0.93 0.74
CA HIS A 22 3.95 -0.45 -0.62
C HIS A 22 2.97 -1.33 -1.43
N GLY A 23 2.47 -0.78 -2.54
CA GLY A 23 1.63 -1.48 -3.52
C GLY A 23 2.43 -2.38 -4.47
N ALA A 24 1.73 -3.07 -5.37
CA ALA A 24 2.36 -3.78 -6.47
C ALA A 24 3.24 -2.85 -7.30
N TRP A 25 4.27 -3.37 -7.94
CA TRP A 25 5.30 -2.66 -8.73
C TRP A 25 6.19 -1.69 -7.95
N HIS A 26 5.91 -1.38 -6.69
CA HIS A 26 6.64 -0.40 -5.88
C HIS A 26 7.63 -1.07 -4.93
N GLY A 27 8.38 -0.25 -4.22
CA GLY A 27 9.25 -0.60 -3.11
C GLY A 27 9.13 0.45 -1.99
N ALA A 28 9.93 0.32 -0.95
CA ALA A 28 9.97 1.27 0.16
C ALA A 28 10.24 2.72 -0.30
N TRP A 29 10.90 2.90 -1.45
CA TRP A 29 11.23 4.19 -2.03
C TRP A 29 10.03 5.12 -2.23
N CYS A 30 8.83 4.57 -2.55
CA CYS A 30 7.65 5.40 -2.80
C CYS A 30 7.16 6.13 -1.52
N TRP A 31 7.48 5.62 -0.36
CA TRP A 31 7.26 6.26 0.93
C TRP A 31 8.38 7.22 1.31
N ASP A 32 9.62 6.89 0.90
CA ASP A 32 10.81 7.69 1.17
C ASP A 32 10.82 9.03 0.44
N GLU A 33 10.12 9.11 -0.67
CA GLU A 33 10.01 10.33 -1.45
C GLU A 33 9.47 11.52 -0.61
N HIS A 34 8.49 11.24 0.27
CA HIS A 34 7.83 12.30 1.04
C HIS A 34 7.43 11.88 2.45
N PHE A 35 6.76 10.73 2.59
CA PHE A 35 6.03 10.37 3.80
C PHE A 35 6.96 10.10 4.98
N LEU A 36 8.07 9.41 4.78
CA LEU A 36 8.95 9.05 5.89
C LEU A 36 9.53 10.30 6.56
N ASP A 37 9.99 11.28 5.78
CA ASP A 37 10.52 12.53 6.32
C ASP A 37 9.44 13.38 7.00
N PHE A 38 8.22 13.42 6.41
CA PHE A 38 7.09 14.13 7.03
C PHE A 38 6.78 13.59 8.42
N PHE A 39 6.62 12.27 8.56
CA PHE A 39 6.28 11.68 9.84
C PHE A 39 7.46 11.68 10.83
N ALA A 40 8.70 11.54 10.34
CA ALA A 40 9.89 11.69 11.14
C ALA A 40 9.99 13.11 11.76
N ALA A 41 9.69 14.14 10.97
CA ALA A 41 9.62 15.53 11.46
C ALA A 41 8.51 15.75 12.50
N LYS A 42 7.47 14.90 12.51
CA LYS A 42 6.40 14.89 13.54
C LYS A 42 6.77 14.04 14.76
N GLY A 43 7.98 13.47 14.81
CA GLY A 43 8.48 12.69 15.93
C GLY A 43 8.10 11.21 15.93
N TYR A 44 7.59 10.68 14.81
CA TYR A 44 7.39 9.25 14.64
C TYR A 44 8.68 8.56 14.15
N ARG A 45 8.94 7.35 14.61
CA ARG A 45 9.82 6.45 13.89
C ARG A 45 9.04 5.90 12.70
N SER A 46 9.50 6.23 11.49
CA SER A 46 8.81 5.94 10.22
C SER A 46 9.63 4.92 9.44
N VAL A 47 9.08 3.73 9.29
CA VAL A 47 9.76 2.57 8.70
C VAL A 47 8.98 2.12 7.47
N ALA A 48 9.65 2.00 6.33
CA ALA A 48 9.08 1.41 5.12
C ALA A 48 9.81 0.13 4.75
N VAL A 49 9.08 -0.92 4.42
CA VAL A 49 9.62 -2.20 3.97
C VAL A 49 9.42 -2.36 2.48
N SER A 50 10.44 -2.80 1.74
CA SER A 50 10.25 -3.42 0.44
C SER A 50 9.95 -4.90 0.64
N LEU A 51 8.77 -5.33 0.21
CA LEU A 51 8.36 -6.73 0.25
C LEU A 51 9.34 -7.58 -0.60
N ARG A 52 9.47 -8.86 -0.31
CA ARG A 52 10.34 -9.77 -1.09
C ARG A 52 10.11 -9.64 -2.59
N GLY A 53 11.20 -9.55 -3.35
CA GLY A 53 11.18 -9.40 -4.81
C GLY A 53 10.85 -7.99 -5.31
N HIS A 54 10.76 -7.00 -4.43
CA HIS A 54 10.56 -5.59 -4.76
C HIS A 54 11.70 -4.74 -4.17
N GLY A 55 12.00 -3.61 -4.82
CA GLY A 55 13.11 -2.74 -4.44
C GLY A 55 14.42 -3.53 -4.36
N GLN A 56 15.13 -3.40 -3.24
CA GLN A 56 16.37 -4.14 -2.98
C GLN A 56 16.14 -5.46 -2.21
N SER A 57 14.88 -5.82 -1.92
CA SER A 57 14.56 -7.04 -1.18
C SER A 57 14.71 -8.28 -2.06
N PRO A 58 15.55 -9.27 -1.67
CA PRO A 58 15.71 -10.48 -2.46
C PRO A 58 14.44 -11.34 -2.39
N ALA A 59 14.15 -12.04 -3.49
CA ALA A 59 13.16 -13.12 -3.49
C ALA A 59 13.86 -14.45 -3.18
N PRO A 60 13.60 -15.11 -2.04
CA PRO A 60 14.24 -16.38 -1.69
C PRO A 60 13.77 -17.55 -2.57
N LYS A 61 12.69 -17.36 -3.31
CA LYS A 61 12.12 -18.26 -4.32
C LYS A 61 11.57 -17.43 -5.49
N PRO A 62 11.41 -18.01 -6.69
CA PRO A 62 10.82 -17.29 -7.81
C PRO A 62 9.47 -16.67 -7.44
N MET A 63 9.23 -15.43 -7.84
CA MET A 63 8.06 -14.62 -7.44
C MET A 63 6.72 -15.29 -7.75
N GLN A 64 6.64 -16.09 -8.83
CA GLN A 64 5.43 -16.85 -9.14
C GLN A 64 4.99 -17.84 -8.05
N PHE A 65 5.91 -18.22 -7.15
CA PHE A 65 5.63 -19.09 -6.00
C PHE A 65 5.47 -18.34 -4.68
N CYS A 66 5.59 -17.02 -4.70
CA CYS A 66 5.31 -16.20 -3.52
C CYS A 66 3.80 -16.08 -3.32
N SER A 67 3.36 -16.34 -2.10
CA SER A 67 1.97 -16.25 -1.67
C SER A 67 1.70 -14.94 -0.92
N MET A 68 0.45 -14.65 -0.63
CA MET A 68 0.09 -13.53 0.24
C MET A 68 0.65 -13.71 1.67
N ALA A 69 0.68 -14.94 2.17
CA ALA A 69 1.27 -15.25 3.47
C ALA A 69 2.76 -14.90 3.53
N ASP A 70 3.51 -15.11 2.44
CA ASP A 70 4.91 -14.71 2.38
C ASP A 70 5.10 -13.19 2.55
N PHE A 71 4.19 -12.36 2.02
CA PHE A 71 4.22 -10.91 2.20
C PHE A 71 3.79 -10.49 3.60
N VAL A 72 2.84 -11.21 4.20
CA VAL A 72 2.48 -11.02 5.62
C VAL A 72 3.67 -11.32 6.52
N ASP A 73 4.43 -12.38 6.25
CA ASP A 73 5.64 -12.73 7.01
C ASP A 73 6.72 -11.65 6.88
N ASP A 74 6.84 -10.99 5.72
CA ASP A 74 7.76 -9.87 5.54
C ASP A 74 7.39 -8.70 6.45
N VAL A 75 6.11 -8.31 6.46
CA VAL A 75 5.61 -7.26 7.34
C VAL A 75 5.80 -7.62 8.80
N ALA A 76 5.47 -8.86 9.20
CA ALA A 76 5.63 -9.35 10.56
C ALA A 76 7.10 -9.30 11.01
N SER A 77 8.03 -9.73 10.16
CA SER A 77 9.46 -9.76 10.47
C SER A 77 10.03 -8.35 10.76
N VAL A 78 9.51 -7.33 10.09
CA VAL A 78 9.93 -5.93 10.34
C VAL A 78 9.21 -5.39 11.58
N ALA A 79 7.91 -5.66 11.74
CA ALA A 79 7.14 -5.22 12.90
C ALA A 79 7.71 -5.77 14.22
N ASP A 80 8.12 -7.05 14.24
CA ASP A 80 8.71 -7.71 15.41
C ASP A 80 10.10 -7.16 15.77
N GLY A 81 10.80 -6.56 14.81
CA GLY A 81 12.07 -5.87 15.03
C GLY A 81 11.93 -4.46 15.64
N LEU A 82 10.71 -3.92 15.74
CA LEU A 82 10.45 -2.61 16.32
C LEU A 82 10.28 -2.69 17.85
N PRO A 83 10.60 -1.60 18.58
CA PRO A 83 10.54 -1.62 20.07
C PRO A 83 9.12 -1.78 20.61
N GLN A 84 8.10 -1.50 19.81
CA GLN A 84 6.68 -1.68 20.10
C GLN A 84 5.92 -1.92 18.81
N ARG A 85 4.72 -2.50 18.92
CA ARG A 85 3.84 -2.78 17.76
C ARG A 85 3.56 -1.49 16.98
N PRO A 86 3.83 -1.46 15.66
CA PRO A 86 3.62 -0.27 14.86
C PRO A 86 2.15 -0.05 14.48
N VAL A 87 1.79 1.18 14.17
CA VAL A 87 0.66 1.44 13.27
C VAL A 87 1.09 0.97 11.88
N VAL A 88 0.25 0.17 11.21
CA VAL A 88 0.54 -0.35 9.89
C VAL A 88 -0.22 0.45 8.81
N ILE A 89 0.49 0.91 7.79
CA ILE A 89 -0.03 1.78 6.73
C ILE A 89 0.23 1.10 5.40
N GLY A 90 -0.81 0.73 4.68
CA GLY A 90 -0.67 0.00 3.42
C GLY A 90 -1.33 0.71 2.25
N HIS A 91 -0.62 0.75 1.11
CA HIS A 91 -1.12 1.27 -0.15
C HIS A 91 -1.45 0.13 -1.12
N SER A 92 -2.57 0.18 -1.81
CA SER A 92 -2.93 -0.75 -2.88
C SER A 92 -2.82 -2.23 -2.45
N MET A 93 -1.97 -3.04 -3.09
CA MET A 93 -1.63 -4.41 -2.66
C MET A 93 -1.11 -4.43 -1.21
N GLY A 94 -0.27 -3.47 -0.81
CA GLY A 94 0.20 -3.36 0.58
C GLY A 94 -0.94 -3.16 1.57
N GLY A 95 -2.01 -2.48 1.17
CA GLY A 95 -3.23 -2.39 1.98
C GLY A 95 -3.92 -3.75 2.14
N PHE A 96 -3.92 -4.60 1.12
CA PHE A 96 -4.41 -5.98 1.23
C PHE A 96 -3.51 -6.82 2.15
N VAL A 97 -2.19 -6.68 2.04
CA VAL A 97 -1.24 -7.34 2.95
C VAL A 97 -1.47 -6.91 4.39
N VAL A 98 -1.69 -5.61 4.64
CA VAL A 98 -2.04 -5.08 5.98
C VAL A 98 -3.34 -5.70 6.50
N GLN A 99 -4.38 -5.80 5.68
CA GLN A 99 -5.64 -6.46 6.07
C GLN A 99 -5.39 -7.92 6.47
N LYS A 100 -4.56 -8.65 5.73
CA LYS A 100 -4.19 -10.03 6.03
C LYS A 100 -3.32 -10.15 7.30
N TYR A 101 -2.35 -9.25 7.47
CA TYR A 101 -1.51 -9.18 8.65
C TYR A 101 -2.34 -9.04 9.94
N LEU A 102 -3.35 -8.19 9.91
CA LEU A 102 -4.23 -7.93 11.05
C LEU A 102 -5.17 -9.08 11.41
N GLU A 103 -5.28 -10.13 10.59
CA GLU A 103 -6.04 -11.32 10.95
C GLU A 103 -5.40 -12.13 12.10
N SER A 104 -4.08 -12.01 12.26
CA SER A 104 -3.28 -12.79 13.22
C SER A 104 -2.32 -11.96 14.07
N HIS A 105 -2.17 -10.67 13.77
CA HIS A 105 -1.28 -9.75 14.48
C HIS A 105 -2.07 -8.52 14.94
N ASP A 106 -1.86 -8.13 16.20
CA ASP A 106 -2.44 -6.90 16.71
C ASP A 106 -1.63 -5.68 16.27
N ALA A 107 -2.31 -4.59 16.00
CA ALA A 107 -1.72 -3.27 15.80
C ALA A 107 -2.53 -2.20 16.54
N PRO A 108 -1.90 -1.11 17.01
CA PRO A 108 -2.62 0.00 17.66
C PRO A 108 -3.65 0.65 16.77
N ALA A 109 -3.36 0.71 15.46
CA ALA A 109 -4.25 1.23 14.41
C ALA A 109 -3.73 0.81 13.04
N ALA A 110 -4.53 0.99 11.99
CA ALA A 110 -4.12 0.78 10.61
C ALA A 110 -4.67 1.85 9.68
N VAL A 111 -3.94 2.09 8.57
CA VAL A 111 -4.36 3.01 7.51
C VAL A 111 -4.31 2.28 6.17
N LEU A 112 -5.40 2.37 5.42
CA LEU A 112 -5.51 1.83 4.07
C LEU A 112 -5.60 2.99 3.08
N LEU A 113 -4.60 3.13 2.20
CA LEU A 113 -4.55 4.12 1.12
C LEU A 113 -4.85 3.44 -0.21
N ALA A 114 -5.89 3.87 -0.90
CA ALA A 114 -6.26 3.32 -2.21
C ALA A 114 -6.11 1.78 -2.26
N SER A 115 -6.51 1.11 -1.16
CA SER A 115 -6.25 -0.31 -0.90
C SER A 115 -7.06 -1.22 -1.80
N VAL A 116 -6.47 -2.35 -2.19
CA VAL A 116 -7.22 -3.50 -2.70
C VAL A 116 -8.32 -3.83 -1.68
N PRO A 117 -9.59 -3.95 -2.11
CA PRO A 117 -10.70 -4.25 -1.20
C PRO A 117 -10.63 -5.69 -0.66
N PRO A 118 -11.26 -5.99 0.48
CA PRO A 118 -11.31 -7.35 1.03
C PRO A 118 -12.01 -8.35 0.09
N SER A 119 -12.78 -7.87 -0.88
CA SER A 119 -13.35 -8.71 -1.95
C SER A 119 -12.35 -9.07 -3.06
N GLY A 120 -11.12 -8.59 -2.97
CA GLY A 120 -10.04 -8.85 -3.93
C GLY A 120 -10.16 -8.09 -5.24
N ILE A 121 -9.32 -8.48 -6.21
CA ILE A 121 -9.15 -7.78 -7.51
C ILE A 121 -9.98 -8.37 -8.66
N ALA A 122 -10.80 -9.38 -8.41
CA ALA A 122 -11.55 -10.06 -9.48
C ALA A 122 -12.46 -9.11 -10.27
N ARG A 123 -13.09 -8.13 -9.59
CA ARG A 123 -13.94 -7.12 -10.23
C ARG A 123 -13.15 -6.15 -11.11
N PHE A 124 -11.98 -5.72 -10.62
CA PHE A 124 -11.05 -4.89 -11.38
C PHE A 124 -10.62 -5.58 -12.67
N LEU A 125 -10.18 -6.84 -12.60
CA LEU A 125 -9.76 -7.60 -13.78
C LEU A 125 -10.91 -7.84 -14.76
N LEU A 126 -12.11 -8.12 -14.25
CA LEU A 126 -13.30 -8.28 -15.09
C LEU A 126 -13.68 -6.97 -15.79
N GLY A 127 -13.56 -5.84 -15.11
CA GLY A 127 -13.76 -4.50 -15.69
C GLY A 127 -12.76 -4.23 -16.83
N ARG A 128 -11.49 -4.45 -16.59
CA ARG A 128 -10.45 -4.31 -17.64
C ARG A 128 -10.66 -5.25 -18.82
N PHE A 129 -11.05 -6.51 -18.56
CA PHE A 129 -11.34 -7.46 -19.63
C PHE A 129 -12.53 -7.01 -20.48
N ARG A 130 -13.59 -6.45 -19.87
CA ARG A 130 -14.75 -5.93 -20.61
C ARG A 130 -14.44 -4.72 -21.45
N LEU A 131 -13.59 -3.81 -20.94
CA LEU A 131 -13.24 -2.57 -21.66
C LEU A 131 -12.17 -2.81 -22.74
N HIS A 132 -11.21 -3.70 -22.48
CA HIS A 132 -10.06 -3.98 -23.33
C HIS A 132 -9.75 -5.47 -23.43
N PRO A 133 -10.68 -6.31 -24.00
CA PRO A 133 -10.56 -7.77 -23.95
C PRO A 133 -9.29 -8.28 -24.64
N TRP A 134 -8.96 -7.71 -25.80
CA TRP A 134 -7.80 -8.12 -26.57
C TRP A 134 -6.47 -7.70 -25.91
N LEU A 135 -6.38 -6.48 -25.38
CA LEU A 135 -5.21 -6.01 -24.67
C LEU A 135 -4.97 -6.82 -23.40
N THR A 136 -6.01 -7.11 -22.64
CA THR A 136 -5.93 -7.90 -21.41
C THR A 136 -5.52 -9.35 -21.71
N ALA A 137 -6.13 -9.99 -22.72
CA ALA A 137 -5.76 -11.34 -23.15
C ALA A 137 -4.32 -11.40 -23.67
N ARG A 138 -3.89 -10.41 -24.48
CA ARG A 138 -2.51 -10.32 -24.99
C ARG A 138 -1.50 -10.11 -23.85
N HIS A 139 -1.78 -9.26 -22.89
CA HIS A 139 -0.93 -9.07 -21.72
C HIS A 139 -0.77 -10.37 -20.91
N LEU A 140 -1.87 -11.02 -20.58
CA LEU A 140 -1.85 -12.30 -19.86
C LEU A 140 -1.10 -13.41 -20.61
N ALA A 141 -1.19 -13.44 -21.95
CA ALA A 141 -0.54 -14.47 -22.76
C ALA A 141 0.96 -14.23 -22.98
N ILE A 142 1.41 -12.98 -23.09
CA ILE A 142 2.78 -12.64 -23.49
C ILE A 142 3.71 -12.47 -22.28
N THR A 143 3.23 -11.92 -21.18
CA THR A 143 4.12 -11.42 -20.13
C THR A 143 4.25 -12.32 -18.92
N LYS A 144 3.34 -13.27 -18.68
CA LYS A 144 3.24 -13.99 -17.40
C LYS A 144 3.33 -13.04 -16.19
N SER A 145 3.17 -11.74 -16.42
CA SER A 145 3.16 -10.66 -15.44
C SER A 145 1.84 -9.90 -15.56
N LEU A 146 1.46 -9.17 -14.52
CA LEU A 146 0.26 -8.32 -14.52
C LEU A 146 0.38 -7.09 -15.44
N GLY A 147 1.40 -7.08 -16.26
CA GLY A 147 1.59 -6.12 -17.32
C GLY A 147 2.78 -5.21 -17.11
N SER A 148 3.15 -4.61 -18.21
CA SER A 148 4.17 -3.59 -18.34
C SER A 148 3.68 -2.21 -17.87
N VAL A 149 2.89 -2.17 -16.79
CA VAL A 149 2.26 -0.91 -16.32
C VAL A 149 3.31 0.16 -16.02
N GLY A 150 4.47 -0.24 -15.52
CA GLY A 150 5.58 0.67 -15.26
C GLY A 150 6.62 0.77 -16.37
N ARG A 151 6.45 0.12 -17.53
CA ARG A 151 7.51 0.08 -18.57
C ARG A 151 7.71 1.39 -19.30
N THR A 152 6.71 2.24 -19.36
CA THR A 152 6.85 3.59 -19.94
C THR A 152 6.17 4.62 -19.05
N PRO A 153 6.68 5.88 -19.06
CA PRO A 153 6.06 6.95 -18.28
C PRO A 153 4.57 7.15 -18.61
N GLU A 154 4.16 6.95 -19.87
CA GLU A 154 2.77 7.11 -20.30
C GLU A 154 1.85 6.07 -19.65
N LEU A 155 2.29 4.81 -19.61
CA LEU A 155 1.52 3.73 -18.97
C LEU A 155 1.46 3.89 -17.45
N ALA A 156 2.56 4.36 -16.85
CA ALA A 156 2.60 4.67 -15.42
C ALA A 156 1.64 5.83 -15.09
N ARG A 157 1.66 6.91 -15.90
CA ARG A 157 0.73 8.03 -15.75
C ARG A 157 -0.72 7.55 -15.83
N GLU A 158 -1.07 6.87 -16.93
CA GLU A 158 -2.43 6.37 -17.14
C GLU A 158 -2.93 5.50 -15.96
N SER A 159 -2.04 4.77 -15.30
CA SER A 159 -2.42 3.81 -14.26
C SER A 159 -2.43 4.39 -12.86
N PHE A 160 -1.48 5.28 -12.55
CA PHE A 160 -1.19 5.66 -11.16
C PHE A 160 -1.29 7.15 -10.87
N PHE A 161 -1.10 8.01 -11.88
CA PHE A 161 -0.90 9.43 -11.66
C PHE A 161 -1.98 10.28 -12.32
N SER A 162 -2.32 11.40 -11.67
CA SER A 162 -3.17 12.43 -12.26
C SER A 162 -2.39 13.30 -13.24
N ASP A 163 -3.11 14.12 -14.03
CA ASP A 163 -2.51 15.08 -14.94
C ASP A 163 -1.71 16.18 -14.23
N SER A 164 -1.89 16.33 -12.92
CA SER A 164 -1.19 17.34 -12.12
C SER A 164 0.27 16.98 -11.80
N VAL A 165 0.65 15.69 -11.93
CA VAL A 165 2.04 15.26 -11.71
C VAL A 165 2.91 15.69 -12.91
N PRO A 166 4.03 16.41 -12.71
CA PRO A 166 4.93 16.77 -13.79
C PRO A 166 5.47 15.55 -14.55
N ASP A 167 5.64 15.67 -15.89
CA ASP A 167 6.15 14.57 -16.72
C ASP A 167 7.52 14.06 -16.26
N ALA A 168 8.38 14.95 -15.77
CA ALA A 168 9.70 14.59 -15.25
C ALA A 168 9.59 13.70 -14.00
N ASP A 169 8.62 13.95 -13.12
CA ASP A 169 8.38 13.15 -11.93
C ASP A 169 7.77 11.81 -12.29
N VAL A 170 6.80 11.77 -13.21
CA VAL A 170 6.26 10.51 -13.72
C VAL A 170 7.35 9.64 -14.34
N ALA A 171 8.25 10.23 -15.14
CA ALA A 171 9.37 9.49 -15.74
C ALA A 171 10.32 8.93 -14.66
N ARG A 172 10.58 9.71 -13.62
CA ARG A 172 11.42 9.30 -12.47
C ARG A 172 10.77 8.19 -11.67
N TYR A 173 9.47 8.29 -11.36
CA TYR A 173 8.73 7.26 -10.63
C TYR A 173 8.59 5.98 -11.45
N ALA A 174 8.27 6.10 -12.75
CA ALA A 174 8.19 4.95 -13.65
C ALA A 174 9.51 4.17 -13.73
N ALA A 175 10.66 4.85 -13.66
CA ALA A 175 11.97 4.21 -13.65
C ALA A 175 12.25 3.42 -12.34
N GLY A 176 11.52 3.73 -11.26
CA GLY A 176 11.61 3.04 -9.98
C GLY A 176 10.65 1.86 -9.83
N LEU A 177 9.73 1.65 -10.79
CA LEU A 177 8.75 0.56 -10.71
C LEU A 177 9.38 -0.79 -11.09
N ASP A 178 9.12 -1.78 -10.27
CA ASP A 178 9.52 -3.17 -10.47
C ASP A 178 8.57 -3.94 -11.42
N GLU A 179 8.95 -5.14 -11.80
CA GLU A 179 8.05 -6.06 -12.50
C GLU A 179 7.15 -6.81 -11.50
N GLU A 180 5.84 -6.84 -11.78
CA GLU A 180 4.90 -7.63 -10.99
C GLU A 180 4.53 -8.92 -11.72
N TYR A 181 4.76 -10.04 -11.09
CA TYR A 181 4.56 -11.35 -11.67
C TYR A 181 3.20 -11.95 -11.28
N LEU A 182 2.58 -12.67 -12.22
CA LEU A 182 1.44 -13.53 -11.90
C LEU A 182 1.90 -14.67 -11.00
N GLY A 183 1.55 -14.62 -9.74
CA GLY A 183 1.99 -15.57 -8.72
C GLY A 183 0.91 -15.92 -7.72
N GLY A 184 1.32 -16.65 -6.69
CA GLY A 184 0.43 -17.08 -5.62
C GLY A 184 -0.22 -15.91 -4.88
N HIS A 185 0.49 -14.79 -4.73
CA HIS A 185 -0.05 -13.56 -4.13
C HIS A 185 -1.19 -12.95 -4.96
N VAL A 186 -1.06 -12.93 -6.31
CA VAL A 186 -2.14 -12.46 -7.20
C VAL A 186 -3.35 -13.38 -7.14
N LEU A 187 -3.13 -14.70 -7.13
CA LEU A 187 -4.20 -15.68 -6.95
C LEU A 187 -4.87 -15.52 -5.58
N GLY A 188 -4.09 -15.19 -4.54
CA GLY A 188 -4.59 -14.83 -3.23
C GLY A 188 -5.56 -13.66 -3.28
N MET A 189 -5.16 -12.57 -3.95
CA MET A 189 -6.01 -11.38 -4.15
C MET A 189 -7.22 -11.64 -5.06
N LEU A 190 -7.17 -12.65 -5.93
CA LEU A 190 -8.32 -12.98 -6.78
C LEU A 190 -9.45 -13.64 -6.01
N TRP A 191 -9.17 -14.73 -5.26
CA TRP A 191 -10.19 -15.48 -4.50
C TRP A 191 -9.64 -16.50 -3.50
N LEU A 192 -8.34 -16.85 -3.56
CA LEU A 192 -7.83 -17.98 -2.76
C LEU A 192 -7.54 -17.61 -1.31
N ASP A 193 -7.18 -16.35 -1.04
CA ASP A 193 -6.76 -15.91 0.31
C ASP A 193 -7.25 -14.49 0.61
N LEU A 194 -8.57 -14.29 0.50
CA LEU A 194 -9.19 -13.00 0.78
C LEU A 194 -9.16 -12.65 2.28
N PRO A 195 -9.02 -11.36 2.62
CA PRO A 195 -9.09 -10.89 4.00
C PRO A 195 -10.40 -11.25 4.69
N LYS A 196 -10.31 -11.48 6.00
CA LYS A 196 -11.43 -11.80 6.88
C LYS A 196 -11.66 -10.65 7.87
N PRO A 197 -12.39 -9.60 7.50
CA PRO A 197 -12.58 -8.41 8.33
C PRO A 197 -13.06 -8.70 9.75
N ALA A 198 -13.85 -9.76 9.93
CA ALA A 198 -14.36 -10.17 11.25
C ALA A 198 -13.27 -10.59 12.24
N LEU A 199 -12.04 -10.84 11.79
CA LEU A 199 -10.89 -11.15 12.65
C LEU A 199 -10.08 -9.91 13.05
N VAL A 200 -10.37 -8.74 12.46
CA VAL A 200 -9.60 -7.52 12.64
C VAL A 200 -10.29 -6.62 13.66
N ASN A 201 -9.56 -6.28 14.73
CA ASN A 201 -10.07 -5.40 15.79
C ASN A 201 -9.41 -4.01 15.81
N ALA A 202 -8.34 -3.80 15.06
CA ALA A 202 -7.62 -2.54 15.02
C ALA A 202 -8.50 -1.41 14.45
N PRO A 203 -8.51 -0.21 15.05
CA PRO A 203 -9.11 0.96 14.43
C PRO A 203 -8.50 1.23 13.06
N MET A 204 -9.32 1.53 12.05
CA MET A 204 -8.85 1.75 10.69
C MET A 204 -9.27 3.11 10.14
N LEU A 205 -8.35 3.75 9.41
CA LEU A 205 -8.62 4.87 8.50
C LEU A 205 -8.55 4.35 7.07
N VAL A 206 -9.60 4.60 6.29
CA VAL A 206 -9.66 4.19 4.87
C VAL A 206 -9.74 5.44 4.00
N LEU A 207 -8.67 5.68 3.24
CA LEU A 207 -8.54 6.80 2.32
C LEU A 207 -8.56 6.29 0.87
N GLY A 208 -9.35 6.94 0.03
CA GLY A 208 -9.39 6.74 -1.41
C GLY A 208 -9.01 8.00 -2.16
N ALA A 209 -8.55 7.85 -3.38
CA ALA A 209 -8.34 8.95 -4.30
C ALA A 209 -9.57 9.14 -5.20
N GLU A 210 -9.97 10.39 -5.44
CA GLU A 210 -11.19 10.68 -6.19
C GLU A 210 -11.09 10.21 -7.66
N ASN A 211 -9.90 10.34 -8.26
CA ASN A 211 -9.62 9.99 -9.64
C ASN A 211 -8.92 8.62 -9.77
N ASP A 212 -9.01 7.76 -8.76
CA ASP A 212 -8.46 6.41 -8.83
C ASP A 212 -9.20 5.57 -9.88
N ILE A 213 -8.49 5.11 -10.90
CA ILE A 213 -9.04 4.25 -11.96
C ILE A 213 -8.97 2.76 -11.62
N LEU A 214 -8.20 2.38 -10.58
CA LEU A 214 -8.04 0.99 -10.16
C LEU A 214 -9.15 0.56 -9.20
N PHE A 215 -9.46 1.40 -8.21
CA PHE A 215 -10.50 1.10 -7.22
C PHE A 215 -11.54 2.21 -7.16
N SER A 216 -12.75 1.86 -7.53
CA SER A 216 -13.88 2.80 -7.55
C SER A 216 -14.24 3.29 -6.13
N PRO A 217 -14.86 4.47 -6.01
CA PRO A 217 -15.37 4.96 -4.73
C PRO A 217 -16.33 3.97 -4.03
N ARG A 218 -17.02 3.13 -4.79
CA ARG A 218 -17.89 2.08 -4.24
C ARG A 218 -17.06 0.98 -3.54
N GLU A 219 -15.94 0.59 -4.11
CA GLU A 219 -15.05 -0.43 -3.52
C GLU A 219 -14.35 0.10 -2.27
N VAL A 220 -13.90 1.35 -2.30
CA VAL A 220 -13.31 2.02 -1.12
C VAL A 220 -14.33 2.11 0.03
N ARG A 221 -15.58 2.51 -0.26
CA ARG A 221 -16.66 2.52 0.75
C ARG A 221 -16.99 1.12 1.27
N ALA A 222 -16.99 0.12 0.39
CA ALA A 222 -17.20 -1.26 0.81
C ALA A 222 -16.08 -1.77 1.72
N THR A 223 -14.83 -1.38 1.43
CA THR A 223 -13.68 -1.67 2.31
C THR A 223 -13.89 -1.04 3.69
N ALA A 224 -14.19 0.26 3.76
CA ALA A 224 -14.42 0.94 5.03
C ALA A 224 -15.58 0.30 5.82
N SER A 225 -16.70 0.00 5.16
CA SER A 225 -17.86 -0.66 5.77
C SER A 225 -17.52 -2.03 6.35
N ALA A 226 -16.65 -2.80 5.68
CA ALA A 226 -16.22 -4.12 6.14
C ALA A 226 -15.43 -4.05 7.46
N TYR A 227 -14.77 -2.93 7.73
CA TYR A 227 -14.02 -2.65 8.95
C TYR A 227 -14.72 -1.67 9.90
N HIS A 228 -16.03 -1.49 9.75
CA HIS A 228 -16.87 -0.65 10.62
C HIS A 228 -16.40 0.81 10.74
N THR A 229 -15.87 1.36 9.65
CA THR A 229 -15.43 2.76 9.56
C THR A 229 -16.02 3.43 8.30
N GLU A 230 -15.73 4.72 8.13
CA GLU A 230 -16.13 5.49 6.96
C GLU A 230 -14.95 5.69 6.00
N ALA A 231 -15.25 5.72 4.70
CA ALA A 231 -14.28 6.04 3.68
C ALA A 231 -14.18 7.54 3.49
N GLU A 232 -12.95 8.05 3.43
CA GLU A 232 -12.68 9.45 3.08
C GLU A 232 -12.01 9.50 1.70
N PHE A 233 -12.29 10.55 0.93
CA PHE A 233 -11.73 10.72 -0.41
C PHE A 233 -10.93 12.00 -0.50
N ILE A 234 -9.75 11.90 -1.09
CA ILE A 234 -8.89 13.05 -1.35
C ILE A 234 -9.19 13.55 -2.77
N PRO A 235 -9.62 14.81 -2.91
CA PRO A 235 -10.02 15.37 -4.21
C PRO A 235 -8.85 15.48 -5.17
N GLY A 236 -9.12 15.27 -6.45
CA GLY A 236 -8.18 15.52 -7.55
C GLY A 236 -7.00 14.56 -7.65
N MET A 237 -6.84 13.61 -6.71
CA MET A 237 -5.75 12.64 -6.72
C MET A 237 -6.09 11.39 -7.50
N ALA A 238 -5.06 10.75 -8.07
CA ALA A 238 -5.08 9.41 -8.63
C ALA A 238 -4.53 8.38 -7.62
N HIS A 239 -4.21 7.19 -8.12
CA HIS A 239 -3.94 6.00 -7.28
C HIS A 239 -2.76 6.17 -6.30
N ASP A 240 -1.63 6.71 -6.78
CA ASP A 240 -0.38 6.81 -6.00
C ASP A 240 -0.35 8.05 -5.10
N MET A 241 -1.31 8.12 -4.18
CA MET A 241 -1.58 9.27 -3.31
C MET A 241 -0.35 9.82 -2.59
N MET A 242 0.66 8.98 -2.31
CA MET A 242 1.89 9.35 -1.63
C MET A 242 2.91 10.05 -2.55
N LEU A 243 2.72 9.98 -3.87
CA LEU A 243 3.60 10.56 -4.91
C LEU A 243 2.94 11.73 -5.67
N GLU A 244 1.66 11.98 -5.45
CA GLU A 244 0.90 13.09 -6.04
C GLU A 244 1.31 14.46 -5.46
N PRO A 245 1.21 15.57 -6.20
CA PRO A 245 1.54 16.92 -5.70
C PRO A 245 0.78 17.33 -4.44
N GLY A 246 -0.38 16.73 -4.16
CA GLY A 246 -1.18 16.94 -2.94
C GLY A 246 -0.87 15.97 -1.80
N TRP A 247 0.20 15.20 -1.83
CA TRP A 247 0.57 14.20 -0.83
C TRP A 247 0.56 14.72 0.60
N GLU A 248 0.91 15.99 0.82
CA GLU A 248 0.91 16.61 2.15
C GLU A 248 -0.47 16.58 2.82
N ALA A 249 -1.56 16.79 2.05
CA ALA A 249 -2.91 16.73 2.58
C ALA A 249 -3.25 15.32 3.07
N VAL A 250 -2.80 14.29 2.35
CA VAL A 250 -2.95 12.89 2.76
C VAL A 250 -2.18 12.63 4.05
N ALA A 251 -0.90 13.02 4.09
CA ALA A 251 -0.04 12.82 5.25
C ALA A 251 -0.56 13.59 6.48
N GLN A 252 -1.02 14.82 6.32
CA GLN A 252 -1.63 15.62 7.39
C GLN A 252 -2.93 14.97 7.89
N ARG A 253 -3.77 14.44 6.99
CA ARG A 253 -5.01 13.75 7.39
C ARG A 253 -4.72 12.52 8.22
N ILE A 254 -3.73 11.71 7.81
CA ILE A 254 -3.29 10.54 8.57
C ILE A 254 -2.75 10.99 9.93
N HIS A 255 -1.88 11.98 9.96
CA HIS A 255 -1.31 12.50 11.21
C HIS A 255 -2.40 12.97 12.19
N ALA A 256 -3.34 13.79 11.73
CA ALA A 256 -4.45 14.26 12.56
C ALA A 256 -5.29 13.11 13.12
N TRP A 257 -5.51 12.04 12.33
CA TRP A 257 -6.24 10.87 12.80
C TRP A 257 -5.43 10.07 13.84
N LEU A 258 -4.13 9.90 13.63
CA LEU A 258 -3.24 9.22 14.58
C LEU A 258 -3.18 9.92 15.94
N GLU A 259 -3.15 11.26 15.97
CA GLU A 259 -3.18 12.04 17.23
C GLU A 259 -4.45 11.78 18.07
N THR A 260 -5.56 11.40 17.41
CA THR A 260 -6.80 11.05 18.11
C THR A 260 -6.87 9.60 18.57
N ARG A 261 -6.12 8.67 17.90
CA ARG A 261 -6.21 7.23 18.13
C ARG A 261 -5.04 6.66 18.92
N CYS A 262 -3.87 7.25 18.74
CA CYS A 262 -2.63 6.86 19.42
C CYS A 262 -2.03 8.08 20.13
N PRO A 263 -2.75 8.69 21.09
CA PRO A 263 -2.22 9.86 21.79
C PRO A 263 -0.91 9.48 22.49
N THR A 264 0.08 10.35 22.42
CA THR A 264 1.29 10.21 23.24
C THR A 264 0.92 10.12 24.71
N ALA A 265 1.50 9.19 25.46
CA ALA A 265 1.32 9.18 26.90
C ALA A 265 1.73 10.54 27.45
N SER A 266 0.81 11.22 28.17
CA SER A 266 1.17 12.47 28.85
C SER A 266 2.35 12.19 29.79
N PRO A 267 3.39 13.03 29.79
CA PRO A 267 4.47 12.90 30.74
C PRO A 267 3.88 12.99 32.15
N ARG A 268 4.13 11.96 32.99
CA ARG A 268 3.76 11.92 34.40
C ARG A 268 4.64 12.87 35.18
#